data_29fa7f2023387f43172f5310fe741e33
#
_entry.id   29fa7f2023387f43172f5310fe741e33
#
_cell.length_a   1.000
_cell.length_b   1.000
_cell.length_c   1.000
_cell.angle_alpha   90.00
_cell.angle_beta   90.00
_cell.angle_gamma   90.00
#
_symmetry.space_group_name_H-M   'P 1'
#
loop_
_entity.id
_entity.type
_entity.pdbx_description
1 polymer ?
#
loop_
_entity_poly.entity_id
_entity_poly.type
_entity_poly.pdbx_seq_one_letter_code
_entity_poly.pdbx_strand_id
1 'polypeptide(L)'
;MKSILFRSICCAAILGIVAGCGNQKKKEAAEAAEKAKQDSLKQVEMIQKQKEAETLISQLPDEPIFDIVTNFGTIKVKLYSKTPKHRANFEKLALSGFYDGLLFHRVIDGFMIQGGDPNTKD
;
A
#
# COMPACT_ATOMS: atom_id res chain seq x y z
N MET A 1 23.59 -5.85 -2.12
CA MET A 1 24.59 -5.40 -1.15
C MET A 1 24.38 -3.93 -0.84
N LYS A 2 23.96 -3.64 0.33
CA LYS A 2 24.25 -2.58 1.31
C LYS A 2 23.00 -2.30 2.12
N SER A 3 22.94 -2.98 3.27
CA SER A 3 22.07 -2.65 4.39
C SER A 3 22.52 -1.34 5.02
N ILE A 4 21.61 -0.42 5.25
CA ILE A 4 21.84 0.75 6.09
C ILE A 4 21.08 0.52 7.40
N LEU A 5 21.84 0.10 8.42
CA LEU A 5 21.41 0.11 9.82
C LEU A 5 21.41 1.55 10.33
N PHE A 6 20.27 2.03 10.75
CA PHE A 6 20.19 3.23 11.58
C PHE A 6 20.00 2.79 13.03
N ARG A 7 21.13 2.75 13.78
CA ARG A 7 21.11 2.67 15.24
C ARG A 7 20.98 4.10 15.77
N SER A 8 19.89 4.40 16.43
CA SER A 8 19.84 5.55 17.34
C SER A 8 19.66 5.03 18.76
N ILE A 9 20.75 5.16 19.50
CA ILE A 9 20.82 4.95 20.95
C ILE A 9 20.36 6.26 21.58
N CYS A 10 19.38 6.22 22.46
CA CYS A 10 19.25 7.23 23.49
C CYS A 10 18.76 6.59 24.79
N CYS A 11 19.75 6.42 25.69
CA CYS A 11 19.58 6.22 27.12
C CYS A 11 18.95 7.47 27.74
N ALA A 12 18.00 7.27 28.63
CA ALA A 12 17.98 7.94 29.91
C ALA A 12 16.88 7.35 30.81
N ALA A 13 17.33 6.64 31.84
CA ALA A 13 16.51 6.27 32.98
C ALA A 13 16.31 7.50 33.86
N ILE A 14 15.09 7.77 34.30
CA ILE A 14 14.83 8.47 35.57
C ILE A 14 13.60 7.83 36.23
N LEU A 15 13.83 7.28 37.41
CA LEU A 15 12.82 6.87 38.39
C LEU A 15 12.02 8.10 38.85
N GLY A 16 10.72 7.93 38.94
CA GLY A 16 9.86 8.88 39.63
C GLY A 16 8.49 8.23 39.90
N ILE A 17 8.39 7.57 41.06
CA ILE A 17 7.12 7.07 41.62
C ILE A 17 6.38 8.27 42.19
N VAL A 18 5.23 8.64 41.64
CA VAL A 18 4.19 9.40 42.35
C VAL A 18 2.82 8.89 41.95
N ALA A 19 2.10 8.38 42.94
CA ALA A 19 0.70 8.00 42.88
C ALA A 19 -0.20 9.21 42.54
N GLY A 20 -1.14 9.01 41.59
CA GLY A 20 -2.09 10.05 41.22
C GLY A 20 -3.15 9.51 40.25
N CYS A 21 -4.29 9.09 40.80
CA CYS A 21 -5.49 8.65 40.10
C CYS A 21 -6.08 9.85 39.33
N GLY A 22 -5.64 10.10 38.09
CA GLY A 22 -6.13 11.24 37.28
C GLY A 22 -5.65 11.24 35.82
N ASN A 23 -4.79 10.31 35.43
CA ASN A 23 -4.02 10.42 34.18
C ASN A 23 -4.52 9.53 33.02
N GLN A 24 -5.58 8.73 33.21
CA GLN A 24 -6.07 7.84 32.16
C GLN A 24 -6.82 8.60 31.05
N LYS A 25 -7.68 9.54 31.38
CA LYS A 25 -8.40 10.35 30.37
C LYS A 25 -7.49 11.25 29.50
N LYS A 26 -6.34 11.67 30.01
CA LYS A 26 -5.37 12.47 29.22
C LYS A 26 -4.56 11.61 28.25
N LYS A 27 -4.29 10.34 28.60
CA LYS A 27 -3.59 9.41 27.69
C LYS A 27 -4.48 8.99 26.52
N GLU A 28 -5.73 8.66 26.76
CA GLU A 28 -6.68 8.30 25.71
C GLU A 28 -6.96 9.44 24.73
N ALA A 29 -7.04 10.67 25.21
CA ALA A 29 -7.21 11.84 24.34
C ALA A 29 -5.96 12.16 23.49
N ALA A 30 -4.77 11.91 24.01
CA ALA A 30 -3.52 12.10 23.26
C ALA A 30 -3.33 11.03 22.19
N GLU A 31 -3.65 9.77 22.51
CA GLU A 31 -3.57 8.64 21.59
C GLU A 31 -4.61 8.74 20.45
N ALA A 32 -5.83 9.21 20.77
CA ALA A 32 -6.86 9.47 19.77
C ALA A 32 -6.48 10.64 18.82
N ALA A 33 -5.83 11.68 19.33
CA ALA A 33 -5.37 12.81 18.52
C ALA A 33 -4.19 12.43 17.60
N GLU A 34 -3.30 11.55 18.07
CA GLU A 34 -2.17 11.06 17.30
C GLU A 34 -2.63 10.11 16.18
N LYS A 35 -3.58 9.23 16.49
CA LYS A 35 -4.22 8.35 15.51
C LYS A 35 -4.97 9.12 14.42
N ALA A 36 -5.69 10.17 14.79
CA ALA A 36 -6.39 11.04 13.83
C ALA A 36 -5.41 11.80 12.89
N LYS A 37 -4.25 12.22 13.40
CA LYS A 37 -3.19 12.82 12.57
C LYS A 37 -2.57 11.82 11.61
N GLN A 38 -2.37 10.60 12.06
CA GLN A 38 -1.79 9.52 11.24
C GLN A 38 -2.75 9.08 10.14
N ASP A 39 -4.05 9.02 10.42
CA ASP A 39 -5.07 8.74 9.40
C ASP A 39 -5.19 9.86 8.37
N SER A 40 -5.08 11.13 8.79
CA SER A 40 -5.08 12.28 7.88
C SER A 40 -3.84 12.28 6.95
N LEU A 41 -2.66 11.94 7.47
CA LEU A 41 -1.44 11.83 6.67
C LEU A 41 -1.53 10.71 5.63
N LYS A 42 -2.08 9.54 6.01
CA LYS A 42 -2.32 8.44 5.08
C LYS A 42 -3.31 8.80 3.98
N GLN A 43 -4.35 9.57 4.31
CA GLN A 43 -5.31 10.05 3.31
C GLN A 43 -4.67 11.00 2.31
N VAL A 44 -3.83 11.92 2.77
CA VAL A 44 -3.10 12.85 1.87
C VAL A 44 -2.15 12.09 0.95
N GLU A 45 -1.44 11.11 1.49
CA GLU A 45 -0.52 10.26 0.70
C GLU A 45 -1.26 9.42 -0.35
N MET A 46 -2.44 8.89 -0.01
CA MET A 46 -3.28 8.17 -0.98
C MET A 46 -3.81 9.09 -2.09
N ILE A 47 -4.23 10.31 -1.75
CA ILE A 47 -4.71 11.29 -2.73
C ILE A 47 -3.56 11.70 -3.67
N GLN A 48 -2.36 11.85 -3.15
CA GLN A 48 -1.18 12.20 -3.93
C GLN A 48 -0.81 11.09 -4.91
N LYS A 49 -0.77 9.83 -4.45
CA LYS A 49 -0.58 8.65 -5.32
C LYS A 49 -1.66 8.51 -6.40
N GLN A 50 -2.91 8.83 -6.08
CA GLN A 50 -3.98 8.80 -7.07
C GLN A 50 -3.81 9.86 -8.17
N LYS A 51 -3.39 11.08 -7.82
CA LYS A 51 -3.10 12.13 -8.81
C LYS A 51 -1.92 11.79 -9.70
N GLU A 52 -0.86 11.23 -9.13
CA GLU A 52 0.30 10.76 -9.90
C GLU A 52 -0.10 9.64 -10.86
N ALA A 53 -0.92 8.69 -10.41
CA ALA A 53 -1.45 7.62 -11.25
C ALA A 53 -2.30 8.16 -12.41
N GLU A 54 -3.17 9.15 -12.19
CA GLU A 54 -3.98 9.78 -13.25
C GLU A 54 -3.11 10.48 -14.29
N THR A 55 -2.04 11.14 -13.87
CA THR A 55 -1.09 11.78 -14.78
C THR A 55 -0.37 10.75 -15.64
N LEU A 56 0.06 9.64 -15.05
CA LEU A 56 0.71 8.55 -15.76
C LEU A 56 -0.24 7.84 -16.73
N ILE A 57 -1.51 7.64 -16.36
CA ILE A 57 -2.54 7.04 -17.23
C ILE A 57 -2.70 7.85 -18.52
N SER A 58 -2.65 9.19 -18.43
CA SER A 58 -2.78 10.06 -19.62
C SER A 58 -1.63 9.93 -20.61
N GLN A 59 -0.50 9.39 -20.17
CA GLN A 59 0.71 9.19 -20.99
C GLN A 59 0.83 7.77 -21.53
N LEU A 60 -0.04 6.83 -21.11
CA LEU A 60 -0.01 5.46 -21.56
C LEU A 60 -0.51 5.34 -23.01
N PRO A 61 0.06 4.41 -23.80
CA PRO A 61 -0.45 4.08 -25.13
C PRO A 61 -1.84 3.42 -25.02
N ASP A 62 -2.56 3.39 -26.15
CA ASP A 62 -3.90 2.80 -26.24
C ASP A 62 -3.97 1.32 -25.79
N GLU A 63 -2.89 0.58 -25.95
CA GLU A 63 -2.77 -0.83 -25.53
C GLU A 63 -1.50 -1.03 -24.70
N PRO A 64 -1.50 -0.61 -23.45
CA PRO A 64 -0.32 -0.71 -22.60
C PRO A 64 0.00 -2.15 -22.21
N ILE A 65 1.29 -2.39 -21.96
CA ILE A 65 1.80 -3.66 -21.44
C ILE A 65 2.23 -3.44 -20.00
N PHE A 66 1.77 -4.31 -19.11
CA PHE A 66 2.16 -4.34 -17.70
C PHE A 66 2.94 -5.61 -17.40
N ASP A 67 3.94 -5.49 -16.56
CA ASP A 67 4.73 -6.61 -16.05
C ASP A 67 4.26 -6.95 -14.63
N ILE A 68 3.73 -8.17 -14.47
CA ILE A 68 3.40 -8.74 -13.15
C ILE A 68 4.62 -9.51 -12.68
N VAL A 69 5.36 -8.94 -11.74
CA VAL A 69 6.56 -9.54 -11.18
C VAL A 69 6.19 -10.44 -10.01
N THR A 70 6.53 -11.71 -10.11
CA THR A 70 6.27 -12.72 -9.07
C THR A 70 7.57 -13.39 -8.61
N ASN A 71 7.51 -14.14 -7.52
CA ASN A 71 8.65 -14.95 -7.05
C ASN A 71 9.10 -16.03 -8.04
N PHE A 72 8.24 -16.37 -9.01
CA PHE A 72 8.50 -17.41 -10.02
C PHE A 72 8.88 -16.84 -11.39
N GLY A 73 8.83 -15.53 -11.55
CA GLY A 73 9.15 -14.85 -12.80
C GLY A 73 8.20 -13.72 -13.13
N THR A 74 8.36 -13.14 -14.33
CA THR A 74 7.58 -11.99 -14.79
C THR A 74 6.57 -12.43 -15.85
N ILE A 75 5.31 -12.04 -15.66
CA ILE A 75 4.22 -12.27 -16.59
C ILE A 75 3.92 -10.95 -17.30
N LYS A 76 3.99 -10.92 -18.63
CA LYS A 76 3.63 -9.76 -19.44
C LYS A 76 2.16 -9.80 -19.82
N VAL A 77 1.42 -8.76 -19.44
CA VAL A 77 -0.02 -8.64 -19.72
C VAL A 77 -0.25 -7.43 -20.61
N LYS A 78 -0.84 -7.64 -21.78
CA LYS A 78 -1.28 -6.58 -22.68
C LYS A 78 -2.76 -6.27 -22.46
N LEU A 79 -3.09 -5.01 -22.27
CA LEU A 79 -4.48 -4.56 -22.18
C LEU A 79 -4.99 -4.11 -23.54
N TYR A 80 -6.22 -4.50 -23.86
CA TYR A 80 -6.81 -4.18 -25.16
C TYR A 80 -7.71 -2.94 -25.11
N SER A 81 -7.69 -2.15 -26.17
CA SER A 81 -8.53 -0.96 -26.34
C SER A 81 -10.04 -1.29 -26.40
N LYS A 82 -10.40 -2.51 -26.79
CA LYS A 82 -11.79 -2.98 -26.87
C LYS A 82 -12.52 -3.07 -25.52
N THR A 83 -11.80 -3.05 -24.40
CA THR A 83 -12.37 -3.12 -23.05
C THR A 83 -11.98 -1.91 -22.19
N PRO A 84 -12.40 -0.68 -22.57
CA PRO A 84 -11.87 0.55 -21.99
C PRO A 84 -12.12 0.68 -20.50
N LYS A 85 -13.28 0.25 -20.00
CA LYS A 85 -13.60 0.32 -18.55
C LYS A 85 -12.71 -0.61 -17.71
N HIS A 86 -12.50 -1.84 -18.17
CA HIS A 86 -11.64 -2.79 -17.48
C HIS A 86 -10.17 -2.36 -17.54
N ARG A 87 -9.73 -1.86 -18.71
CA ARG A 87 -8.41 -1.31 -18.90
C ARG A 87 -8.14 -0.17 -17.93
N ALA A 88 -8.97 0.87 -17.93
CA ALA A 88 -8.81 2.04 -17.06
C ALA A 88 -8.78 1.67 -15.56
N ASN A 89 -9.61 0.71 -15.15
CA ASN A 89 -9.60 0.22 -13.77
C ASN A 89 -8.28 -0.49 -13.42
N PHE A 90 -7.80 -1.37 -14.31
CA PHE A 90 -6.55 -2.08 -14.09
C PHE A 90 -5.35 -1.12 -14.07
N GLU A 91 -5.27 -0.18 -15.01
CA GLU A 91 -4.26 0.87 -15.07
C GLU A 91 -4.19 1.68 -13.78
N LYS A 92 -5.35 2.16 -13.31
CA LYS A 92 -5.47 2.91 -12.07
C LYS A 92 -4.95 2.11 -10.86
N LEU A 93 -5.38 0.87 -10.72
CA LEU A 93 -4.99 0.01 -9.59
C LEU A 93 -3.50 -0.37 -9.66
N ALA A 94 -2.98 -0.69 -10.85
CA ALA A 94 -1.57 -1.02 -11.02
C ALA A 94 -0.67 0.17 -10.69
N LEU A 95 -0.96 1.36 -11.23
CA LEU A 95 -0.16 2.55 -11.01
C LEU A 95 -0.26 3.10 -9.58
N SER A 96 -1.37 2.85 -8.89
CA SER A 96 -1.50 3.20 -7.47
C SER A 96 -0.77 2.23 -6.52
N GLY A 97 -0.19 1.15 -7.05
CA GLY A 97 0.47 0.11 -6.24
C GLY A 97 -0.52 -0.78 -5.47
N PHE A 98 -1.78 -0.82 -5.89
CA PHE A 98 -2.80 -1.64 -5.23
C PHE A 98 -2.44 -3.13 -5.23
N TYR A 99 -1.87 -3.61 -6.34
CA TYR A 99 -1.51 -5.02 -6.51
C TYR A 99 -0.20 -5.43 -5.84
N ASP A 100 0.57 -4.47 -5.31
CA ASP A 100 1.86 -4.76 -4.70
C ASP A 100 1.70 -5.58 -3.41
N GLY A 101 2.40 -6.70 -3.33
CA GLY A 101 2.36 -7.62 -2.20
C GLY A 101 1.09 -8.48 -2.11
N LEU A 102 0.21 -8.49 -3.13
CA LEU A 102 -0.94 -9.37 -3.15
C LEU A 102 -0.56 -10.79 -3.58
N LEU A 103 -1.24 -11.77 -3.01
CA LEU A 103 -1.06 -13.16 -3.35
C LEU A 103 -2.04 -13.64 -4.42
N PHE A 104 -1.64 -14.64 -5.20
CA PHE A 104 -2.58 -15.45 -5.95
C PHE A 104 -3.28 -16.41 -4.97
N HIS A 105 -4.47 -16.02 -4.50
CA HIS A 105 -5.19 -16.71 -3.44
C HIS A 105 -5.94 -17.97 -3.90
N ARG A 106 -6.07 -18.18 -5.20
CA ARG A 106 -6.72 -19.35 -5.76
C ARG A 106 -5.99 -19.82 -7.02
N VAL A 107 -5.62 -21.10 -7.03
CA VAL A 107 -4.98 -21.74 -8.17
C VAL A 107 -5.73 -23.02 -8.48
N ILE A 108 -6.19 -23.17 -9.73
CA ILE A 108 -6.85 -24.37 -10.22
C ILE A 108 -6.02 -24.87 -11.41
N ASP A 109 -5.47 -26.08 -11.26
CA ASP A 109 -4.65 -26.69 -12.29
C ASP A 109 -5.41 -26.85 -13.62
N GLY A 110 -4.74 -26.55 -14.72
CA GLY A 110 -5.31 -26.60 -16.06
C GLY A 110 -6.43 -25.58 -16.34
N PHE A 111 -6.76 -24.68 -15.39
CA PHE A 111 -7.84 -23.70 -15.57
C PHE A 111 -7.42 -22.27 -15.35
N MET A 112 -7.05 -21.87 -14.12
CA MET A 112 -6.76 -20.45 -13.84
C MET A 112 -5.99 -20.22 -12.52
N ILE A 113 -5.35 -19.05 -12.45
CA ILE A 113 -4.90 -18.41 -11.20
C ILE A 113 -5.72 -17.16 -10.96
N GLN A 114 -6.02 -16.85 -9.70
CA GLN A 114 -6.82 -15.70 -9.29
C GLN A 114 -6.07 -14.88 -8.24
N GLY A 115 -5.95 -13.59 -8.50
CA GLY A 115 -5.35 -12.60 -7.59
C GLY A 115 -6.22 -11.34 -7.50
N GLY A 116 -5.73 -10.32 -6.78
CA GLY A 116 -6.37 -9.02 -6.68
C GLY A 116 -7.28 -8.84 -5.45
N ASP A 117 -7.30 -9.76 -4.52
CA ASP A 117 -8.01 -9.60 -3.25
C ASP A 117 -7.14 -8.82 -2.25
N PRO A 118 -7.56 -7.62 -1.79
CA PRO A 118 -6.78 -6.78 -0.87
C PRO A 118 -6.54 -7.44 0.50
N ASN A 119 -7.35 -8.43 0.88
CA ASN A 119 -7.19 -9.16 2.15
C ASN A 119 -6.08 -10.22 2.09
N THR A 120 -5.46 -10.42 0.94
CA THR A 120 -4.35 -11.38 0.75
C THR A 120 -2.98 -10.72 0.74
N LYS A 121 -2.90 -9.50 1.23
CA LYS A 121 -1.65 -8.76 1.34
C LYS A 121 -0.80 -9.34 2.47
N ASP A 122 0.44 -9.73 2.14
CA ASP A 122 1.43 -10.28 3.07
C ASP A 122 2.13 -9.16 3.85
#